data_7b71a6447b01c910e2dab8a91ce78e4f
#
_entry.id   7b71a6447b01c910e2dab8a91ce78e4f
#
_cell.length_a   1.000
_cell.length_b   1.000
_cell.length_c   1.000
_cell.angle_alpha   90.00
_cell.angle_beta   90.00
_cell.angle_gamma   90.00
#
_symmetry.space_group_name_H-M   'P 1'
#
loop_
_entity.id
_entity.type
_entity.pdbx_description
1 polymer ?
#
loop_
_entity_poly.entity_id
_entity_poly.type
_entity_poly.pdbx_seq_one_letter_code
_entity_poly.pdbx_strand_id
1 'polypeptide(L)'
;VRCWSNFLPMLIGFATPEQASALKDHIMDENTFFSPGGIRSLSKDEKMYNLEPTGNPSNWLGPIWIIAQYAVFRGLMNYGYRAEAEELCKRTLSLLGDDLRKSGDLHEYYNPETREPIMNPGFVNWNVLALNMADELEGKPSPARFLP
;
A
#
# COMPACT_ATOMS: atom_id res chain seq x y z
N VAL A 1 -4.31 -18.12 -0.73
CA VAL A 1 -4.52 -16.86 -0.01
C VAL A 1 -3.92 -15.71 -0.82
N ARG A 2 -4.72 -14.71 -1.12
CA ARG A 2 -4.30 -13.53 -1.86
C ARG A 2 -4.01 -12.39 -0.87
N CYS A 3 -2.72 -12.06 -0.72
CA CYS A 3 -2.26 -10.99 0.15
C CYS A 3 -1.23 -10.10 -0.55
N TRP A 4 -0.94 -8.95 0.01
CA TRP A 4 -0.04 -7.95 -0.59
C TRP A 4 1.35 -8.51 -0.95
N SER A 5 1.85 -9.51 -0.21
CA SER A 5 3.14 -10.11 -0.51
C SER A 5 3.19 -10.90 -1.83
N ASN A 6 2.02 -11.23 -2.42
CA ASN A 6 1.95 -11.82 -3.75
C ASN A 6 2.44 -10.85 -4.86
N PHE A 7 2.54 -9.55 -4.56
CA PHE A 7 3.05 -8.53 -5.48
C PHE A 7 4.56 -8.30 -5.38
N LEU A 8 5.25 -8.92 -4.41
CA LEU A 8 6.70 -8.79 -4.25
C LEU A 8 7.53 -9.21 -5.46
N PRO A 9 7.11 -10.19 -6.31
CA PRO A 9 7.80 -10.47 -7.57
C PRO A 9 7.92 -9.25 -8.50
N MET A 10 6.96 -8.33 -8.47
CA MET A 10 7.08 -7.06 -9.22
C MET A 10 8.10 -6.12 -8.57
N LEU A 11 8.15 -6.05 -7.24
CA LEU A 11 9.13 -5.23 -6.52
C LEU A 11 10.57 -5.60 -6.86
N ILE A 12 10.86 -6.89 -6.94
CA ILE A 12 12.22 -7.40 -7.21
C ILE A 12 12.50 -7.65 -8.70
N GLY A 13 11.57 -7.29 -9.61
CA GLY A 13 11.74 -7.46 -11.04
C GLY A 13 11.74 -8.92 -11.53
N PHE A 14 11.16 -9.84 -10.77
CA PHE A 14 11.15 -11.28 -11.05
C PHE A 14 9.95 -11.73 -11.88
N ALA A 15 8.86 -10.96 -11.93
CA ALA A 15 7.67 -11.29 -12.72
C ALA A 15 7.96 -11.12 -14.22
N THR A 16 7.40 -12.01 -15.06
CA THR A 16 7.37 -11.75 -16.50
C THR A 16 6.43 -10.59 -16.81
N PRO A 17 6.52 -9.95 -18.01
CA PRO A 17 5.58 -8.88 -18.38
C PRO A 17 4.11 -9.31 -18.31
N GLU A 18 3.79 -10.54 -18.69
CA GLU A 18 2.43 -11.09 -18.64
C GLU A 18 1.97 -11.29 -17.18
N GLN A 19 2.85 -11.80 -16.32
CA GLN A 19 2.58 -11.94 -14.89
C GLN A 19 2.40 -10.57 -14.23
N ALA A 20 3.25 -9.59 -14.55
CA ALA A 20 3.14 -8.24 -14.03
C ALA A 20 1.83 -7.56 -14.45
N SER A 21 1.38 -7.77 -15.70
CA SER A 21 0.08 -7.28 -16.17
C SER A 21 -1.08 -7.88 -15.36
N ALA A 22 -1.08 -9.19 -15.15
CA ALA A 22 -2.11 -9.86 -14.35
C ALA A 22 -2.10 -9.40 -12.89
N LEU A 23 -0.91 -9.24 -12.30
CA LEU A 23 -0.76 -8.73 -10.94
C LEU A 23 -1.26 -7.28 -10.82
N LYS A 24 -0.94 -6.41 -11.80
CA LYS A 24 -1.44 -5.04 -11.85
C LYS A 24 -2.97 -5.00 -11.90
N ASP A 25 -3.61 -5.87 -12.68
CA ASP A 25 -5.07 -5.93 -12.74
C ASP A 25 -5.67 -6.31 -11.39
N HIS A 26 -5.07 -7.25 -10.66
CA HIS A 26 -5.48 -7.58 -9.28
C HIS A 26 -5.22 -6.45 -8.29
N ILE A 27 -4.09 -5.73 -8.40
CA ILE A 27 -3.78 -4.58 -7.55
C ILE A 27 -4.87 -3.51 -7.68
N MET A 28 -5.31 -3.23 -8.91
CA MET A 28 -6.23 -2.14 -9.22
C MET A 28 -7.72 -2.52 -9.12
N ASP A 29 -8.03 -3.77 -8.81
CA ASP A 29 -9.42 -4.23 -8.66
C ASP A 29 -9.96 -3.87 -7.27
N GLU A 30 -11.02 -3.05 -7.24
CA GLU A 30 -11.67 -2.59 -6.00
C GLU A 30 -12.42 -3.71 -5.26
N ASN A 31 -12.79 -4.80 -5.95
CA ASN A 31 -13.38 -5.98 -5.33
C ASN A 31 -12.35 -6.84 -4.59
N THR A 32 -11.07 -6.62 -4.81
CA THR A 32 -9.98 -7.37 -4.20
C THR A 32 -9.07 -6.46 -3.38
N PHE A 33 -8.10 -5.80 -4.01
CA PHE A 33 -7.06 -5.07 -3.27
C PHE A 33 -7.24 -3.57 -3.22
N PHE A 34 -7.68 -2.93 -4.30
CA PHE A 34 -7.75 -1.48 -4.34
C PHE A 34 -8.89 -0.92 -3.49
N SER A 35 -8.63 0.11 -2.71
CA SER A 35 -9.61 0.72 -1.81
C SER A 35 -9.51 2.24 -1.81
N PRO A 36 -10.49 2.96 -1.24
CA PRO A 36 -10.39 4.41 -1.09
C PRO A 36 -9.11 4.91 -0.40
N GLY A 37 -8.52 4.12 0.48
CA GLY A 37 -7.28 4.48 1.20
C GLY A 37 -6.00 3.94 0.56
N GLY A 38 -6.08 3.04 -0.42
CA GLY A 38 -4.92 2.38 -1.05
C GLY A 38 -5.09 0.87 -1.16
N ILE A 39 -4.01 0.10 -1.02
CA ILE A 39 -4.00 -1.36 -1.18
C ILE A 39 -4.29 -2.05 0.14
N ARG A 40 -5.25 -2.97 0.15
CA ARG A 40 -5.53 -3.88 1.28
C ARG A 40 -4.40 -4.87 1.48
N SER A 41 -4.07 -5.20 2.72
CA SER A 41 -3.04 -6.21 3.03
C SER A 41 -3.49 -7.63 2.69
N LEU A 42 -4.79 -7.90 2.74
CA LEU A 42 -5.43 -9.14 2.28
C LEU A 42 -6.54 -8.77 1.30
N SER A 43 -6.76 -9.61 0.28
CA SER A 43 -7.84 -9.41 -0.67
C SER A 43 -9.20 -9.44 0.02
N LYS A 44 -10.08 -8.49 -0.34
CA LYS A 44 -11.41 -8.32 0.29
C LYS A 44 -12.30 -9.56 0.20
N ASP A 45 -12.14 -10.37 -0.81
CA ASP A 45 -12.90 -11.60 -1.03
C ASP A 45 -12.31 -12.86 -0.36
N GLU A 46 -11.22 -12.72 0.38
CA GLU A 46 -10.68 -13.81 1.18
C GLU A 46 -11.51 -14.04 2.44
N LYS A 47 -11.74 -15.30 2.81
CA LYS A 47 -12.56 -15.69 3.98
C LYS A 47 -12.02 -15.12 5.31
N MET A 48 -10.74 -14.83 5.38
CA MET A 48 -10.10 -14.31 6.58
C MET A 48 -10.09 -12.78 6.62
N TYR A 49 -10.62 -12.09 5.61
CA TYR A 49 -10.65 -10.63 5.58
C TYR A 49 -11.33 -10.07 6.83
N ASN A 50 -10.59 -9.24 7.57
CA ASN A 50 -11.05 -8.72 8.84
C ASN A 50 -10.40 -7.36 9.14
N LEU A 51 -11.21 -6.37 9.46
CA LEU A 51 -10.78 -5.00 9.78
C LEU A 51 -10.82 -4.70 11.27
N GLU A 52 -11.38 -5.61 12.08
CA GLU A 52 -11.52 -5.39 13.51
C GLU A 52 -10.16 -5.46 14.23
N PRO A 53 -9.94 -4.62 15.26
CA PRO A 53 -8.81 -4.79 16.15
C PRO A 53 -8.91 -6.16 16.83
N THR A 54 -8.03 -7.07 16.44
CA THR A 54 -7.94 -8.38 17.11
C THR A 54 -7.02 -8.27 18.32
N GLY A 55 -7.02 -9.28 19.19
CA GLY A 55 -6.07 -9.35 20.30
C GLY A 55 -4.59 -9.36 19.87
N ASN A 56 -4.32 -9.54 18.58
CA ASN A 56 -3.04 -9.26 17.97
C ASN A 56 -3.01 -7.79 17.50
N PRO A 57 -2.11 -6.95 18.02
CA PRO A 57 -2.00 -5.55 17.64
C PRO A 57 -1.59 -5.34 16.18
N SER A 58 -1.12 -6.37 15.48
CA SER A 58 -0.69 -6.31 14.07
C SER A 58 -1.65 -7.08 13.17
N ASN A 59 -2.76 -6.44 12.77
CA ASN A 59 -3.72 -7.05 11.86
C ASN A 59 -3.32 -6.89 10.38
N TRP A 60 -2.88 -7.98 9.74
CA TRP A 60 -2.56 -8.08 8.30
C TRP A 60 -3.68 -8.72 7.47
N LEU A 61 -4.88 -8.81 8.01
CA LEU A 61 -6.02 -9.47 7.37
C LEU A 61 -6.96 -8.51 6.62
N GLY A 62 -6.45 -7.39 6.15
CA GLY A 62 -7.22 -6.42 5.38
C GLY A 62 -6.77 -4.97 5.50
N PRO A 63 -6.40 -4.46 6.71
CA PRO A 63 -5.99 -3.08 6.88
C PRO A 63 -4.87 -2.63 5.95
N ILE A 64 -4.82 -1.31 5.72
CA ILE A 64 -3.75 -0.65 4.96
C ILE A 64 -2.51 -0.50 5.83
N TRP A 65 -1.38 -0.93 5.31
CA TRP A 65 -0.05 -0.75 5.88
C TRP A 65 0.81 0.03 4.89
N ILE A 66 1.41 1.13 5.30
CA ILE A 66 2.13 2.02 4.36
C ILE A 66 3.36 1.33 3.74
N ILE A 67 4.01 0.43 4.48
CA ILE A 67 5.09 -0.38 3.89
C ILE A 67 4.62 -1.26 2.73
N ALA A 68 3.39 -1.81 2.80
CA ALA A 68 2.81 -2.57 1.69
C ALA A 68 2.47 -1.64 0.51
N GLN A 69 1.96 -0.43 0.77
CA GLN A 69 1.71 0.57 -0.28
C GLN A 69 3.01 0.88 -1.05
N TYR A 70 4.09 1.13 -0.31
CA TYR A 70 5.39 1.43 -0.91
C TYR A 70 5.94 0.26 -1.74
N ALA A 71 5.87 -0.97 -1.23
CA ALA A 71 6.31 -2.15 -1.95
C ALA A 71 5.55 -2.35 -3.27
N VAL A 72 4.22 -2.20 -3.24
CA VAL A 72 3.37 -2.30 -4.44
C VAL A 72 3.64 -1.13 -5.40
N PHE A 73 3.74 0.09 -4.89
CA PHE A 73 4.13 1.27 -5.68
C PHE A 73 5.43 1.03 -6.45
N ARG A 74 6.46 0.55 -5.77
CA ARG A 74 7.74 0.24 -6.41
C ARG A 74 7.62 -0.84 -7.48
N GLY A 75 6.81 -1.88 -7.20
CA GLY A 75 6.51 -2.92 -8.18
C GLY A 75 5.85 -2.33 -9.44
N LEU A 76 4.86 -1.48 -9.29
CA LEU A 76 4.20 -0.79 -10.41
C LEU A 76 5.19 0.07 -11.22
N MET A 77 6.04 0.85 -10.54
CA MET A 77 7.06 1.69 -11.19
C MET A 77 8.08 0.85 -11.97
N ASN A 78 8.53 -0.28 -11.44
CA ASN A 78 9.49 -1.17 -12.08
C ASN A 78 8.98 -1.72 -13.44
N TYR A 79 7.67 -1.88 -13.58
CA TYR A 79 7.04 -2.39 -14.81
C TYR A 79 6.40 -1.30 -15.67
N GLY A 80 6.65 -0.02 -15.36
CA GLY A 80 6.17 1.11 -16.16
C GLY A 80 4.69 1.46 -15.97
N TYR A 81 4.01 0.90 -14.98
CA TYR A 81 2.62 1.21 -14.62
C TYR A 81 2.55 2.50 -13.80
N ARG A 82 3.03 3.59 -14.42
CA ARG A 82 3.19 4.88 -13.74
C ARG A 82 1.85 5.49 -13.31
N ALA A 83 0.82 5.40 -14.12
CA ALA A 83 -0.49 5.97 -13.81
C ALA A 83 -1.12 5.31 -12.57
N GLU A 84 -1.00 4.00 -12.46
CA GLU A 84 -1.47 3.21 -11.31
C GLU A 84 -0.64 3.52 -10.06
N ALA A 85 0.67 3.69 -10.22
CA ALA A 85 1.56 4.12 -9.13
C ALA A 85 1.23 5.53 -8.63
N GLU A 86 0.94 6.48 -9.53
CA GLU A 86 0.50 7.85 -9.18
C GLU A 86 -0.82 7.84 -8.39
N GLU A 87 -1.79 7.05 -8.82
CA GLU A 87 -3.07 6.95 -8.12
C GLU A 87 -2.89 6.33 -6.73
N LEU A 88 -2.06 5.29 -6.60
CA LEU A 88 -1.75 4.69 -5.30
C LEU A 88 -1.04 5.68 -4.37
N CYS A 89 -0.05 6.41 -4.87
CA CYS A 89 0.65 7.45 -4.12
C CYS A 89 -0.30 8.54 -3.63
N LYS A 90 -1.18 9.04 -4.51
CA LYS A 90 -2.18 10.04 -4.17
C LYS A 90 -3.11 9.59 -3.05
N ARG A 91 -3.64 8.35 -3.12
CA ARG A 91 -4.50 7.79 -2.07
C ARG A 91 -3.74 7.67 -0.75
N THR A 92 -2.50 7.17 -0.79
CA THR A 92 -1.66 7.00 0.40
C THR A 92 -1.35 8.34 1.08
N LEU A 93 -0.92 9.35 0.33
CA LEU A 93 -0.65 10.70 0.86
C LEU A 93 -1.91 11.37 1.41
N SER A 94 -3.05 11.22 0.72
CA SER A 94 -4.32 11.74 1.20
C SER A 94 -4.76 11.07 2.50
N LEU A 95 -4.58 9.74 2.62
CA LEU A 95 -4.88 8.99 3.84
C LEU A 95 -4.10 9.53 5.05
N LEU A 96 -2.78 9.63 4.92
CA LEU A 96 -1.90 10.12 5.98
C LEU A 96 -2.16 11.62 6.29
N GLY A 97 -2.41 12.42 5.27
CA GLY A 97 -2.74 13.84 5.44
C GLY A 97 -4.08 14.05 6.16
N ASP A 98 -5.07 13.18 5.94
CA ASP A 98 -6.34 13.24 6.65
C ASP A 98 -6.16 12.88 8.13
N ASP A 99 -5.36 11.85 8.43
CA ASP A 99 -5.05 11.46 9.81
C ASP A 99 -4.34 12.60 10.54
N LEU A 100 -3.26 13.16 9.98
CA LEU A 100 -2.55 14.29 10.56
C LEU A 100 -3.47 15.50 10.83
N ARG A 101 -4.40 15.80 9.93
CA ARG A 101 -5.34 16.91 10.12
C ARG A 101 -6.36 16.64 11.23
N LYS A 102 -6.81 15.39 11.37
CA LYS A 102 -7.84 14.99 12.35
C LYS A 102 -7.27 14.76 13.75
N SER A 103 -6.18 14.00 13.83
CA SER A 103 -5.61 13.50 15.10
C SER A 103 -4.36 14.28 15.55
N GLY A 104 -3.68 14.97 14.64
CA GLY A 104 -2.36 15.55 14.87
C GLY A 104 -1.22 14.53 14.87
N ASP A 105 -1.50 13.30 14.46
CA ASP A 105 -0.56 12.18 14.56
C ASP A 105 -0.67 11.24 13.34
N LEU A 106 0.18 10.22 13.29
CA LEU A 106 0.11 9.11 12.34
C LEU A 106 -0.08 7.80 13.10
N HIS A 107 -0.82 6.88 12.49
CA HIS A 107 -1.08 5.56 13.05
C HIS A 107 -0.40 4.44 12.25
N GLU A 108 -0.29 3.27 12.85
CA GLU A 108 0.44 2.15 12.28
C GLU A 108 -0.28 1.55 11.06
N TYR A 109 -1.61 1.43 11.12
CA TYR A 109 -2.42 0.93 10.01
C TYR A 109 -3.84 1.50 10.03
N TYR A 110 -4.53 1.41 8.89
CA TYR A 110 -5.76 2.12 8.61
C TYR A 110 -6.84 1.22 8.04
N ASN A 111 -8.10 1.58 8.28
CA ASN A 111 -9.25 0.94 7.66
C ASN A 111 -9.30 1.31 6.16
N PRO A 112 -9.26 0.34 5.23
CA PRO A 112 -9.25 0.62 3.80
C PRO A 112 -10.55 1.25 3.27
N GLU A 113 -11.68 0.97 3.92
CA GLU A 113 -13.00 1.40 3.47
C GLU A 113 -13.34 2.80 4.02
N THR A 114 -13.14 3.00 5.32
CA THR A 114 -13.48 4.27 6.01
C THR A 114 -12.33 5.26 6.04
N ARG A 115 -11.08 4.81 5.83
CA ARG A 115 -9.84 5.57 5.95
C ARG A 115 -9.50 6.01 7.38
N GLU A 116 -10.25 5.52 8.38
CA GLU A 116 -9.96 5.84 9.77
C GLU A 116 -8.75 5.04 10.28
N PRO A 117 -7.92 5.65 11.15
CA PRO A 117 -6.84 4.93 11.81
C PRO A 117 -7.39 3.84 12.74
N ILE A 118 -6.68 2.72 12.88
CA ILE A 118 -7.12 1.60 13.70
C ILE A 118 -6.29 1.46 14.98
N MET A 119 -4.97 1.56 14.90
CA MET A 119 -4.08 1.24 16.03
C MET A 119 -2.83 2.12 16.08
N ASN A 120 -2.26 2.20 17.28
CA ASN A 120 -0.93 2.69 17.59
C ASN A 120 -0.66 4.11 17.05
N PRO A 121 -1.21 5.17 17.70
CA PRO A 121 -0.84 6.54 17.42
C PRO A 121 0.66 6.78 17.71
N GLY A 122 1.25 7.80 17.10
CA GLY A 122 2.67 8.09 17.20
C GLY A 122 3.55 7.25 16.26
N PHE A 123 2.96 6.55 15.32
CA PHE A 123 3.68 5.65 14.42
C PHE A 123 4.20 6.37 13.17
N VAL A 124 5.39 6.93 13.25
CA VAL A 124 6.02 7.61 12.11
C VAL A 124 6.81 6.65 11.21
N ASN A 125 7.43 5.64 11.77
CA ASN A 125 8.28 4.61 11.17
C ASN A 125 8.20 4.53 9.62
N TRP A 126 7.67 3.43 9.07
CA TRP A 126 7.54 3.27 7.61
C TRP A 126 6.49 4.18 6.95
N ASN A 127 5.70 4.95 7.73
CA ASN A 127 4.78 5.93 7.15
C ASN A 127 5.52 7.00 6.33
N VAL A 128 6.78 7.30 6.66
CA VAL A 128 7.63 8.21 5.88
C VAL A 128 7.91 7.72 4.45
N LEU A 129 7.73 6.44 4.18
CA LEU A 129 7.88 5.89 2.82
C LEU A 129 6.89 6.51 1.82
N ALA A 130 5.77 7.06 2.30
CA ALA A 130 4.85 7.81 1.44
C ALA A 130 5.51 9.04 0.80
N LEU A 131 6.45 9.70 1.49
CA LEU A 131 7.23 10.80 0.93
C LEU A 131 8.19 10.31 -0.15
N ASN A 132 8.77 9.11 0.02
CA ASN A 132 9.61 8.50 -1.02
C ASN A 132 8.80 8.19 -2.28
N MET A 133 7.51 7.77 -2.17
CA MET A 133 6.64 7.59 -3.33
C MET A 133 6.50 8.90 -4.12
N ALA A 134 6.25 10.02 -3.43
CA ALA A 134 6.14 11.32 -4.07
C ALA A 134 7.45 11.76 -4.73
N ASP A 135 8.58 11.64 -4.02
CA ASP A 135 9.90 12.00 -4.53
C ASP A 135 10.27 11.20 -5.79
N GLU A 136 9.98 9.91 -5.82
CA GLU A 136 10.23 9.07 -6.99
C GLU A 136 9.37 9.45 -8.20
N LEU A 137 8.12 9.85 -7.99
CA LEU A 137 7.26 10.37 -9.06
C LEU A 137 7.78 11.71 -9.61
N GLU A 138 8.44 12.52 -8.79
CA GLU A 138 9.12 13.75 -9.22
C GLU A 138 10.49 13.48 -9.88
N GLY A 139 10.91 12.22 -10.02
CA GLY A 139 12.19 11.84 -10.62
C GLY A 139 13.39 11.95 -9.70
N LYS A 140 13.16 12.13 -8.40
CA LYS A 140 14.24 12.11 -7.41
C LYS A 140 14.73 10.68 -7.18
N PRO A 141 16.00 10.49 -6.78
CA PRO A 141 16.54 9.16 -6.51
C PRO A 141 15.79 8.46 -5.38
N SER A 142 15.33 7.24 -5.63
CA SER A 142 14.78 6.40 -4.56
C SER A 142 15.90 5.95 -3.61
N PRO A 143 15.71 6.08 -2.27
CA PRO A 143 16.64 5.49 -1.31
C PRO A 143 16.60 3.96 -1.29
N ALA A 144 15.55 3.37 -1.85
CA ALA A 144 15.32 1.93 -1.88
C ALA A 144 15.48 1.35 -3.30
N ARG A 145 16.56 1.70 -4.00
CA ARG A 145 16.90 1.03 -5.26
C ARG A 145 17.39 -0.38 -4.96
N PHE A 146 16.52 -1.35 -5.09
CA PHE A 146 16.85 -2.79 -5.01
C PHE A 146 17.30 -3.37 -6.36
N LEU A 147 17.14 -2.62 -7.45
CA LEU A 147 17.56 -3.01 -8.80
C LEU A 147 18.43 -1.90 -9.40
N PRO A 148 19.45 -2.29 -10.20
CA PRO A 148 20.35 -1.36 -10.87
C PRO A 148 19.62 -0.48 -11.89
#